data_c2f63424b0d6b6308d5e024ca097b3b0
#
_entry.id   c2f63424b0d6b6308d5e024ca097b3b0
#
_cell.length_a   1.000
_cell.length_b   1.000
_cell.length_c   1.000
_cell.angle_alpha   90.00
_cell.angle_beta   90.00
_cell.angle_gamma   90.00
#
_symmetry.space_group_name_H-M   'P 1'
#
loop_
_entity.id
_entity.type
_entity.pdbx_description
1 polymer ?
#
loop_
_entity_poly.entity_id
_entity_poly.type
_entity_poly.pdbx_seq_one_letter_code
_entity_poly.pdbx_strand_id
1 'polypeptide(L)'
;MNPTIRTQNANTPSIASAPTALAANPARIGFQIQNLGTNALFVLLGPSASTTVFHTVLKAGTGNDDGSGGIISATAGTVYTGIITIAGTAPRYTVLELAP
;
A
#
# COMPACT_ATOMS: atom_id res chain seq x y z
N MET A 1 7.43 -20.93 -26.12
CA MET A 1 8.06 -19.63 -25.91
C MET A 1 8.54 -19.54 -24.47
N ASN A 2 9.79 -19.17 -24.29
CA ASN A 2 10.30 -18.96 -22.94
C ASN A 2 9.72 -17.67 -22.37
N PRO A 3 9.31 -17.68 -21.10
CA PRO A 3 8.89 -16.44 -20.48
C PRO A 3 10.05 -15.46 -20.44
N THR A 4 9.74 -14.21 -20.78
CA THR A 4 10.73 -13.14 -20.68
C THR A 4 10.78 -12.68 -19.22
N ILE A 5 11.98 -12.72 -18.65
CA ILE A 5 12.20 -12.12 -17.33
C ILE A 5 12.23 -10.61 -17.53
N ARG A 6 11.26 -9.93 -16.95
CA ARG A 6 11.20 -8.48 -17.00
C ARG A 6 11.91 -7.89 -15.81
N THR A 7 12.73 -6.89 -16.06
CA THR A 7 13.24 -6.07 -14.96
C THR A 7 12.10 -5.22 -14.45
N GLN A 8 11.83 -5.35 -13.17
CA GLN A 8 10.81 -4.54 -12.50
C GLN A 8 11.50 -3.46 -11.70
N ASN A 9 11.03 -2.24 -11.88
CA ASN A 9 11.49 -1.12 -11.08
C ASN A 9 10.64 -1.03 -9.82
N ALA A 10 11.31 -0.90 -8.70
CA ALA A 10 10.64 -0.67 -7.42
C ALA A 10 10.94 0.76 -6.97
N ASN A 11 9.94 1.43 -6.44
CA ASN A 11 10.18 2.70 -5.78
C ASN A 11 11.01 2.46 -4.51
N THR A 12 11.76 3.46 -4.09
CA THR A 12 12.44 3.42 -2.80
C THR A 12 11.43 3.83 -1.74
N PRO A 13 10.91 2.90 -0.94
CA PRO A 13 9.90 3.25 0.03
C PRO A 13 10.50 4.04 1.19
N SER A 14 9.71 4.92 1.72
CA SER A 14 10.04 5.67 2.92
C SER A 14 8.78 5.75 3.78
N ILE A 15 8.95 6.12 5.05
CA ILE A 15 7.82 6.27 5.95
C ILE A 15 6.95 7.42 5.44
N ALA A 16 5.66 7.17 5.34
CA ALA A 16 4.68 8.12 4.84
C ALA A 16 3.52 8.27 5.82
N SER A 17 2.82 9.40 5.73
CA SER A 17 1.62 9.68 6.49
C SER A 17 0.53 10.33 5.62
N ALA A 18 0.77 10.46 4.33
CA ALA A 18 -0.15 11.12 3.41
C ALA A 18 -1.44 10.31 3.21
N PRO A 19 -2.59 10.96 2.97
CA PRO A 19 -3.84 10.24 2.71
C PRO A 19 -3.85 9.48 1.39
N THR A 20 -3.00 9.84 0.44
CA THR A 20 -2.84 9.10 -0.81
C THR A 20 -1.57 8.26 -0.71
N ALA A 21 -1.74 6.93 -0.69
CA ALA A 21 -0.60 6.03 -0.66
C ALA A 21 0.05 5.91 -2.04
N LEU A 22 -0.77 5.73 -3.08
CA LEU A 22 -0.30 5.61 -4.45
C LEU A 22 -1.26 6.34 -5.38
N ALA A 23 -0.72 7.18 -6.25
CA ALA A 23 -1.48 7.73 -7.37
C ALA A 23 -1.82 6.62 -8.36
N ALA A 24 -2.86 6.81 -9.17
CA ALA A 24 -3.20 5.87 -10.23
C ALA A 24 -2.02 5.69 -11.17
N ASN A 25 -1.73 4.43 -11.51
CA ASN A 25 -0.62 4.08 -12.42
C ASN A 25 -1.02 2.86 -13.23
N PRO A 26 -1.46 3.04 -14.49
CA PRO A 26 -1.87 1.90 -15.32
C PRO A 26 -0.74 0.92 -15.62
N ALA A 27 0.51 1.32 -15.43
CA ALA A 27 1.66 0.43 -15.61
C ALA A 27 2.03 -0.36 -14.36
N ARG A 28 1.32 -0.14 -13.25
CA ARG A 28 1.62 -0.86 -12.00
C ARG A 28 1.40 -2.35 -12.17
N ILE A 29 2.37 -3.14 -11.70
CA ILE A 29 2.29 -4.59 -11.73
C ILE A 29 2.33 -5.21 -10.33
N GLY A 30 2.56 -4.41 -9.31
CA GLY A 30 2.49 -4.87 -7.93
C GLY A 30 2.59 -3.72 -6.96
N PHE A 31 2.12 -3.95 -5.73
CA PHE A 31 2.29 -3.01 -4.65
C PHE A 31 2.24 -3.73 -3.31
N GLN A 32 2.77 -3.08 -2.30
CA GLN A 32 2.68 -3.52 -0.90
C GLN A 32 2.59 -2.30 -0.01
N ILE A 33 1.70 -2.35 0.96
CA ILE A 33 1.56 -1.32 1.99
C ILE A 33 1.65 -2.00 3.34
N GLN A 34 2.50 -1.49 4.21
CA GLN A 34 2.62 -1.99 5.58
C GLN A 34 2.31 -0.88 6.57
N ASN A 35 1.47 -1.19 7.54
CA ASN A 35 1.21 -0.30 8.66
C ASN A 35 2.42 -0.32 9.61
N LEU A 36 3.03 0.82 9.80
CA LEU A 36 4.18 0.98 10.70
C LEU A 36 3.81 1.68 12.01
N GLY A 37 2.55 2.07 12.16
CA GLY A 37 2.10 2.81 13.34
C GLY A 37 1.43 1.93 14.37
N THR A 38 1.04 2.54 15.45
CA THR A 38 0.33 1.89 16.56
C THR A 38 -1.17 2.10 16.53
N ASN A 39 -1.69 2.65 15.43
CA ASN A 39 -3.11 2.80 15.15
C ASN A 39 -3.47 2.00 13.91
N ALA A 40 -4.72 1.53 13.82
CA ALA A 40 -5.19 0.82 12.64
C ALA A 40 -5.12 1.71 11.40
N LEU A 41 -4.81 1.11 10.26
CA LEU A 41 -4.70 1.80 8.98
C LEU A 41 -5.78 1.29 8.04
N PHE A 42 -6.66 2.18 7.59
CA PHE A 42 -7.74 1.83 6.69
C PHE A 42 -7.31 2.11 5.25
N VAL A 43 -7.47 1.12 4.38
CA VAL A 43 -7.00 1.18 2.99
C VAL A 43 -8.20 1.07 2.06
N LEU A 44 -8.34 2.01 1.15
CA LEU A 44 -9.34 1.99 0.09
C LEU A 44 -8.65 1.90 -1.26
N LEU A 45 -9.08 0.95 -2.06
CA LEU A 45 -8.71 0.89 -3.48
C LEU A 45 -9.65 1.84 -4.22
N GLY A 46 -9.36 3.12 -4.13
CA GLY A 46 -10.18 4.19 -4.63
C GLY A 46 -9.87 5.50 -3.96
N PRO A 47 -10.55 6.58 -4.33
CA PRO A 47 -10.35 7.89 -3.72
C PRO A 47 -11.09 8.01 -2.39
N SER A 48 -10.56 8.84 -1.50
CA SER A 48 -11.26 9.31 -0.30
C SER A 48 -11.56 8.22 0.75
N ALA A 49 -10.54 7.44 1.14
CA ALA A 49 -10.66 6.52 2.26
C ALA A 49 -11.07 7.24 3.54
N SER A 50 -11.85 6.56 4.36
CA SER A 50 -12.22 7.03 5.69
C SER A 50 -12.29 5.81 6.63
N THR A 51 -12.53 6.05 7.91
CA THR A 51 -12.70 4.97 8.88
C THR A 51 -13.99 4.18 8.69
N THR A 52 -14.86 4.63 7.78
CA THR A 52 -16.10 3.95 7.42
C THR A 52 -16.18 3.58 5.95
N VAL A 53 -15.23 4.03 5.13
CA VAL A 53 -15.17 3.74 3.69
C VAL A 53 -13.77 3.21 3.37
N PHE A 54 -13.66 1.89 3.31
CA PHE A 54 -12.39 1.21 3.11
C PHE A 54 -12.64 -0.21 2.60
N HIS A 55 -11.62 -0.82 2.00
CA HIS A 55 -11.65 -2.24 1.62
C HIS A 55 -10.94 -3.12 2.64
N THR A 56 -9.92 -2.60 3.31
CA THR A 56 -9.06 -3.38 4.18
C THR A 56 -8.63 -2.54 5.38
N VAL A 57 -8.57 -3.18 6.53
CA VAL A 57 -7.98 -2.58 7.74
C VAL A 57 -6.67 -3.29 8.02
N LEU A 58 -5.58 -2.56 8.07
CA LEU A 58 -4.28 -3.10 8.46
C LEU A 58 -4.12 -2.94 9.96
N LYS A 59 -3.86 -4.06 10.62
CA LYS A 59 -3.71 -4.12 12.07
C LYS A 59 -2.62 -3.17 12.54
N ALA A 60 -2.86 -2.51 13.66
CA ALA A 60 -1.85 -1.68 14.31
C ALA A 60 -0.67 -2.53 14.77
N GLY A 61 0.53 -1.95 14.70
CA GLY A 61 1.72 -2.54 15.30
C GLY A 61 1.69 -2.40 16.80
N THR A 62 2.47 -3.24 17.49
CA THR A 62 2.64 -3.15 18.94
C THR A 62 3.59 -2.02 19.34
N GLY A 63 4.41 -1.56 18.39
CA GLY A 63 5.26 -0.40 18.51
C GLY A 63 5.52 0.19 17.15
N ASN A 64 5.94 1.45 17.08
CA ASN A 64 6.23 2.07 15.79
C ASN A 64 7.39 1.35 15.10
N ASP A 65 7.21 1.06 13.81
CA ASP A 65 8.24 0.53 12.93
C ASP A 65 8.85 -0.80 13.39
N ASP A 66 8.11 -1.59 14.15
CA ASP A 66 8.62 -2.87 14.67
C ASP A 66 8.27 -4.06 13.77
N GLY A 67 7.57 -3.82 12.67
CA GLY A 67 7.21 -4.86 11.70
C GLY A 67 6.01 -5.70 12.10
N SER A 68 5.35 -5.42 13.22
CA SER A 68 4.21 -6.20 13.69
C SER A 68 2.88 -5.76 13.08
N GLY A 69 2.84 -4.62 12.40
CA GLY A 69 1.63 -4.12 11.75
C GLY A 69 1.23 -4.91 10.53
N GLY A 70 -0.05 -4.79 10.14
CA GLY A 70 -0.60 -5.51 9.00
C GLY A 70 -0.03 -5.06 7.66
N ILE A 71 -0.13 -5.94 6.68
CA ILE A 71 0.39 -5.73 5.32
C ILE A 71 -0.71 -6.09 4.32
N ILE A 72 -0.85 -5.26 3.28
CA ILE A 72 -1.62 -5.62 2.08
C ILE A 72 -0.66 -5.61 0.88
N SER A 73 -0.78 -6.63 0.02
CA SER A 73 0.04 -6.68 -1.20
C SER A 73 -0.77 -7.30 -2.33
N ALA A 74 -0.39 -6.96 -3.56
CA ALA A 74 -0.95 -7.55 -4.75
C ALA A 74 0.10 -7.58 -5.85
N THR A 75 -0.02 -8.60 -6.71
CA THR A 75 0.90 -8.81 -7.83
C THR A 75 0.11 -9.04 -9.12
N ALA A 76 0.83 -9.31 -10.21
CA ALA A 76 0.25 -9.48 -11.54
C ALA A 76 -0.98 -10.40 -11.52
N GLY A 77 -2.04 -9.99 -12.18
CA GLY A 77 -3.31 -10.69 -12.25
C GLY A 77 -4.34 -10.22 -11.24
N THR A 78 -3.91 -9.59 -10.15
CA THR A 78 -4.81 -9.10 -9.10
C THR A 78 -4.52 -7.66 -8.70
N VAL A 79 -3.56 -7.00 -9.34
CA VAL A 79 -3.16 -5.66 -8.94
C VAL A 79 -4.20 -4.61 -9.34
N TYR A 80 -4.53 -3.76 -8.39
CA TYR A 80 -5.34 -2.57 -8.65
C TYR A 80 -4.43 -1.44 -9.11
N THR A 81 -4.75 -0.82 -10.24
CA THR A 81 -3.91 0.22 -10.87
C THR A 81 -4.42 1.63 -10.63
N GLY A 82 -5.57 1.80 -9.99
CA GLY A 82 -6.11 3.10 -9.64
C GLY A 82 -5.45 3.72 -8.42
N ILE A 83 -6.00 4.85 -8.00
CA ILE A 83 -5.52 5.53 -6.78
C ILE A 83 -5.81 4.67 -5.55
N ILE A 84 -4.85 4.63 -4.62
CA ILE A 84 -5.01 3.95 -3.33
C ILE A 84 -4.90 5.00 -2.23
N THR A 85 -5.91 5.07 -1.38
CA THR A 85 -5.97 6.07 -0.32
C THR A 85 -6.03 5.41 1.07
N ILE A 86 -5.65 6.19 2.07
CA ILE A 86 -5.42 5.75 3.43
C ILE A 86 -6.19 6.64 4.38
N ALA A 87 -6.72 6.06 5.44
CA ALA A 87 -7.31 6.80 6.55
C ALA A 87 -6.87 6.18 7.87
N GLY A 88 -6.96 6.96 8.94
CA GLY A 88 -6.62 6.52 10.28
C GLY A 88 -6.12 7.67 11.13
N THR A 89 -5.92 7.38 12.42
CA THR A 89 -5.36 8.35 13.35
C THR A 89 -3.84 8.33 13.25
N ALA A 90 -3.24 9.49 12.95
CA ALA A 90 -1.80 9.64 12.80
C ALA A 90 -1.20 8.48 11.96
N PRO A 91 -1.63 8.32 10.71
CA PRO A 91 -1.21 7.18 9.90
C PRO A 91 0.30 7.20 9.68
N ARG A 92 0.90 5.99 9.72
CA ARG A 92 2.32 5.80 9.51
C ARG A 92 2.49 4.48 8.77
N TYR A 93 3.00 4.55 7.55
CA TYR A 93 3.09 3.35 6.71
C TYR A 93 4.23 3.49 5.70
N THR A 94 4.59 2.35 5.13
CA THR A 94 5.48 2.33 3.97
C THR A 94 4.73 1.75 2.78
N VAL A 95 5.09 2.17 1.59
CA VAL A 95 4.47 1.69 0.36
C VAL A 95 5.53 1.36 -0.67
N LEU A 96 5.38 0.19 -1.29
CA LEU A 96 6.21 -0.27 -2.40
C LEU A 96 5.35 -0.36 -3.64
N GLU A 97 5.84 0.19 -4.74
CA GLU A 97 5.19 0.05 -6.04
C GLU A 97 6.16 -0.61 -7.01
N LEU A 98 5.67 -1.60 -7.75
CA LEU A 98 6.43 -2.27 -8.81
C LEU A 98 5.81 -1.89 -10.15
N ALA A 99 6.66 -1.51 -11.10
CA ALA A 99 6.28 -1.19 -12.48
C ALA A 99 7.44 -1.53 -13.41
N PRO A 100 7.16 -1.74 -14.72
CA PRO A 100 8.24 -1.98 -15.67
C PRO A 100 9.23 -0.83 -15.79
#